data_cf8e0cf95f341e212266b9f922988282
#
_entry.id   cf8e0cf95f341e212266b9f922988282
#
_cell.length_a   1.000
_cell.length_b   1.000
_cell.length_c   1.000
_cell.angle_alpha   90.00
_cell.angle_beta   90.00
_cell.angle_gamma   90.00
#
_symmetry.space_group_name_H-M   'P 1'
#
loop_
_entity.id
_entity.type
_entity.pdbx_description
1 polymer ?
#
loop_
_entity_poly.entity_id
_entity_poly.type
_entity_poly.pdbx_seq_one_letter_code
_entity_poly.pdbx_strand_id
1 'polypeptide(L)'
;NMCDPSVPVGADEEENVEQRKWGEPRQFDFEAQAHWDLGESLDILDFNRAGKMSGARFTVYKGLGARLERALINFMVDLHVDKHGYTEMMTPYMVTRETLTGTGQLPKFAEDMYHVEDTEYFLIPTAEVTLTNYHGGEILSEEELPKYYTAFTACFRAEAGSAGRDTRGLIRQHQFNKVEMVKLAKPEDSFKELETLTDNAEEVLRLLELPFRVITLCTGDIGF
;
A
#
# COMPACT_ATOMS: atom_id res chain seq x y z
N ASN A 1 -14.65 8.40 15.92
CA ASN A 1 -13.43 9.19 15.99
C ASN A 1 -13.70 10.61 15.50
N MET A 2 -13.08 11.60 16.10
CA MET A 2 -13.10 12.99 15.59
C MET A 2 -11.82 13.23 14.82
N CYS A 3 -11.94 13.81 13.62
CA CYS A 3 -10.78 14.24 12.86
C CYS A 3 -10.04 15.36 13.60
N ASP A 4 -8.73 15.45 13.37
CA ASP A 4 -7.97 16.61 13.82
C ASP A 4 -8.54 17.90 13.20
N PRO A 5 -8.56 19.05 13.92
CA PRO A 5 -9.06 20.30 13.38
C PRO A 5 -8.36 20.80 12.10
N SER A 6 -7.16 20.31 11.79
CA SER A 6 -6.44 20.64 10.55
C SER A 6 -6.96 19.89 9.32
N VAL A 7 -7.78 18.86 9.50
CA VAL A 7 -8.35 18.07 8.39
C VAL A 7 -9.39 18.92 7.65
N PRO A 8 -9.28 19.07 6.32
CA PRO A 8 -10.27 19.78 5.52
C PRO A 8 -11.66 19.17 5.64
N VAL A 9 -12.68 20.01 5.75
CA VAL A 9 -14.07 19.55 5.74
C VAL A 9 -14.52 19.43 4.29
N GLY A 10 -14.99 18.24 3.88
CA GLY A 10 -15.45 17.98 2.51
C GLY A 10 -16.33 16.74 2.46
N ALA A 11 -17.06 16.56 1.37
CA ALA A 11 -18.01 15.49 1.14
C ALA A 11 -17.37 14.25 0.46
N ASP A 12 -16.40 14.46 -0.42
CA ASP A 12 -15.76 13.42 -1.23
C ASP A 12 -14.32 13.82 -1.66
N GLU A 13 -13.71 12.99 -2.49
CA GLU A 13 -12.33 13.15 -2.96
C GLU A 13 -12.05 14.43 -3.75
N GLU A 14 -13.06 15.11 -4.29
CA GLU A 14 -12.87 16.37 -5.05
C GLU A 14 -12.50 17.53 -4.12
N GLU A 15 -12.81 17.41 -2.83
CA GLU A 15 -12.50 18.40 -1.80
C GLU A 15 -11.19 18.14 -1.03
N ASN A 16 -10.39 17.16 -1.49
CA ASN A 16 -9.04 16.91 -0.99
C ASN A 16 -8.11 18.08 -1.32
N VAL A 17 -7.23 18.43 -0.39
CA VAL A 17 -6.35 19.60 -0.51
C VAL A 17 -4.95 19.20 -0.92
N GLU A 18 -4.45 19.72 -2.05
CA GLU A 18 -3.06 19.57 -2.46
C GLU A 18 -2.14 20.35 -1.52
N GLN A 19 -1.23 19.66 -0.87
CA GLN A 19 -0.24 20.25 0.04
C GLN A 19 1.03 20.67 -0.70
N ARG A 20 1.50 19.80 -1.58
CA ARG A 20 2.71 20.01 -2.38
C ARG A 20 2.73 19.06 -3.58
N LYS A 21 3.55 19.40 -4.56
CA LYS A 21 3.84 18.57 -5.72
C LYS A 21 5.33 18.57 -6.01
N TRP A 22 5.80 17.52 -6.68
CA TRP A 22 7.17 17.40 -7.15
C TRP A 22 7.21 16.88 -8.58
N GLY A 23 8.16 17.43 -9.38
CA GLY A 23 8.34 17.07 -10.77
C GLY A 23 7.22 17.60 -11.67
N GLU A 24 7.44 17.44 -12.97
CA GLU A 24 6.45 17.79 -14.00
C GLU A 24 6.12 16.54 -14.83
N PRO A 25 4.83 16.26 -15.09
CA PRO A 25 4.46 15.14 -15.95
C PRO A 25 5.10 15.28 -17.33
N ARG A 26 5.71 14.19 -17.80
CA ARG A 26 6.37 14.16 -19.10
C ARG A 26 5.38 14.47 -20.22
N GLN A 27 5.75 15.41 -21.09
CA GLN A 27 5.04 15.64 -22.35
C GLN A 27 5.59 14.68 -23.40
N PHE A 28 4.70 13.95 -24.09
CA PHE A 28 5.07 13.05 -25.18
C PHE A 28 4.77 13.72 -26.51
N ASP A 29 5.66 13.54 -27.48
CA ASP A 29 5.49 13.94 -28.88
C ASP A 29 4.83 12.84 -29.76
N PHE A 30 4.35 11.78 -29.12
CA PHE A 30 3.66 10.65 -29.70
C PHE A 30 2.44 10.26 -28.83
N GLU A 31 1.55 9.46 -29.37
CA GLU A 31 0.39 8.94 -28.63
C GLU A 31 0.83 7.94 -27.55
N ALA A 32 0.60 8.30 -26.27
CA ALA A 32 0.93 7.44 -25.15
C ALA A 32 0.00 6.23 -25.08
N GLN A 33 0.59 5.04 -24.93
CA GLN A 33 -0.14 3.80 -24.78
C GLN A 33 -0.41 3.49 -23.30
N ALA A 34 -1.51 2.79 -23.04
CA ALA A 34 -1.81 2.30 -21.71
C ALA A 34 -0.80 1.23 -21.24
N HIS A 35 -0.57 1.15 -19.92
CA HIS A 35 0.42 0.24 -19.37
C HIS A 35 0.14 -1.25 -19.65
N TRP A 36 -1.13 -1.65 -19.79
CA TRP A 36 -1.49 -3.01 -20.17
C TRP A 36 -1.13 -3.34 -21.62
N ASP A 37 -1.33 -2.40 -22.55
CA ASP A 37 -0.96 -2.59 -23.96
C ASP A 37 0.58 -2.64 -24.11
N LEU A 38 1.31 -1.77 -23.39
CA LEU A 38 2.76 -1.79 -23.33
C LEU A 38 3.27 -3.11 -22.73
N GLY A 39 2.68 -3.55 -21.62
CA GLY A 39 3.09 -4.78 -20.94
C GLY A 39 2.90 -6.04 -21.81
N GLU A 40 1.79 -6.13 -22.54
CA GLU A 40 1.53 -7.23 -23.47
C GLU A 40 2.43 -7.15 -24.71
N SER A 41 2.58 -5.98 -25.33
CA SER A 41 3.42 -5.80 -26.52
C SER A 41 4.92 -6.06 -26.27
N LEU A 42 5.40 -5.75 -25.07
CA LEU A 42 6.77 -6.05 -24.63
C LEU A 42 6.94 -7.48 -24.08
N ASP A 43 5.89 -8.27 -24.05
CA ASP A 43 5.85 -9.63 -23.50
C ASP A 43 6.35 -9.71 -22.02
N ILE A 44 6.03 -8.69 -21.23
CA ILE A 44 6.41 -8.61 -19.80
C ILE A 44 5.24 -8.78 -18.84
N LEU A 45 3.99 -8.67 -19.33
CA LEU A 45 2.75 -8.93 -18.60
C LEU A 45 1.90 -9.93 -19.36
N ASP A 46 1.22 -10.85 -18.65
CA ASP A 46 0.33 -11.84 -19.25
C ASP A 46 -0.97 -11.95 -18.42
N PHE A 47 -1.95 -11.18 -18.81
CA PHE A 47 -3.26 -11.18 -18.15
C PHE A 47 -4.10 -12.40 -18.56
N ASN A 48 -3.94 -12.88 -19.78
CA ASN A 48 -4.72 -14.02 -20.31
C ASN A 48 -4.38 -15.32 -19.59
N ARG A 49 -3.08 -15.59 -19.37
CA ARG A 49 -2.65 -16.78 -18.62
C ARG A 49 -2.95 -16.67 -17.15
N ALA A 50 -2.82 -15.47 -16.55
CA ALA A 50 -3.28 -15.22 -15.19
C ALA A 50 -4.77 -15.52 -15.02
N GLY A 51 -5.59 -15.07 -15.99
CA GLY A 51 -7.04 -15.34 -16.01
C GLY A 51 -7.39 -16.84 -16.05
N LYS A 52 -6.61 -17.66 -16.72
CA LYS A 52 -6.79 -19.13 -16.72
C LYS A 52 -6.51 -19.77 -15.37
N MET A 53 -5.56 -19.21 -14.61
CA MET A 53 -5.15 -19.76 -13.32
C MET A 53 -6.02 -19.27 -12.15
N SER A 54 -6.39 -17.99 -12.18
CA SER A 54 -6.96 -17.34 -10.99
C SER A 54 -8.17 -16.45 -11.27
N GLY A 55 -8.57 -16.30 -12.54
CA GLY A 55 -9.66 -15.39 -12.91
C GLY A 55 -9.18 -13.97 -13.26
N ALA A 56 -10.12 -13.05 -13.29
CA ALA A 56 -9.86 -11.64 -13.59
C ALA A 56 -9.07 -10.97 -12.44
N ARG A 57 -8.43 -9.83 -12.73
CA ARG A 57 -7.67 -9.03 -11.75
C ARG A 57 -6.50 -9.75 -11.10
N PHE A 58 -5.89 -10.67 -11.84
CA PHE A 58 -4.59 -11.27 -11.54
C PHE A 58 -3.64 -11.04 -12.71
N THR A 59 -2.35 -10.99 -12.44
CA THR A 59 -1.34 -10.74 -13.47
C THR A 59 -0.17 -11.70 -13.31
N VAL A 60 0.31 -12.22 -14.44
CA VAL A 60 1.61 -12.88 -14.52
C VAL A 60 2.63 -11.86 -15.02
N TYR A 61 3.62 -11.57 -14.19
CA TYR A 61 4.82 -10.85 -14.58
C TYR A 61 5.80 -11.83 -15.21
N LYS A 62 6.40 -11.47 -16.34
CA LYS A 62 7.21 -12.39 -17.13
C LYS A 62 8.54 -11.74 -17.54
N GLY A 63 9.62 -12.50 -17.54
CA GLY A 63 10.92 -12.04 -18.02
C GLY A 63 11.38 -10.74 -17.35
N LEU A 64 11.57 -9.69 -18.16
CA LEU A 64 11.98 -8.36 -17.66
C LEU A 64 10.93 -7.70 -16.75
N GLY A 65 9.64 -8.00 -16.94
CA GLY A 65 8.58 -7.51 -16.04
C GLY A 65 8.73 -8.06 -14.63
N ALA A 66 8.95 -9.37 -14.47
CA ALA A 66 9.21 -9.98 -13.18
C ALA A 66 10.53 -9.48 -12.55
N ARG A 67 11.54 -9.23 -13.37
CA ARG A 67 12.80 -8.65 -12.91
C ARG A 67 12.63 -7.20 -12.43
N LEU A 68 11.84 -6.39 -13.14
CA LEU A 68 11.54 -5.01 -12.74
C LEU A 68 10.77 -4.96 -11.42
N GLU A 69 9.73 -5.79 -11.27
CA GLU A 69 8.96 -5.91 -10.03
C GLU A 69 9.87 -6.21 -8.83
N ARG A 70 10.72 -7.23 -8.96
CA ARG A 70 11.68 -7.59 -7.91
C ARG A 70 12.72 -6.49 -7.65
N ALA A 71 13.17 -5.78 -8.69
CA ALA A 71 14.12 -4.69 -8.53
C ALA A 71 13.51 -3.50 -7.77
N LEU A 72 12.23 -3.17 -8.04
CA LEU A 72 11.50 -2.14 -7.32
C LEU A 72 11.27 -2.51 -5.86
N ILE A 73 10.92 -3.77 -5.59
CA ILE A 73 10.77 -4.28 -4.21
C ILE A 73 12.08 -4.11 -3.44
N ASN A 74 13.18 -4.63 -3.97
CA ASN A 74 14.48 -4.53 -3.29
C ASN A 74 14.90 -3.07 -3.10
N PHE A 75 14.75 -2.25 -4.14
CA PHE A 75 15.07 -0.81 -4.07
C PHE A 75 14.32 -0.11 -2.94
N MET A 76 13.01 -0.33 -2.82
CA MET A 76 12.21 0.31 -1.77
C MET A 76 12.57 -0.19 -0.37
N VAL A 77 12.74 -1.51 -0.20
CA VAL A 77 13.13 -2.09 1.09
C VAL A 77 14.50 -1.59 1.51
N ASP A 78 15.51 -1.69 0.64
CA ASP A 78 16.88 -1.26 0.92
C ASP A 78 16.94 0.24 1.24
N LEU A 79 16.20 1.08 0.50
CA LEU A 79 16.12 2.51 0.78
C LEU A 79 15.58 2.79 2.18
N HIS A 80 14.50 2.12 2.58
CA HIS A 80 13.91 2.33 3.90
C HIS A 80 14.80 1.81 5.02
N VAL A 81 15.47 0.69 4.82
CA VAL A 81 16.41 0.13 5.81
C VAL A 81 17.68 0.96 5.91
N ASP A 82 18.37 1.17 4.80
CA ASP A 82 19.73 1.74 4.80
C ASP A 82 19.73 3.26 5.05
N LYS A 83 18.71 3.96 4.52
CA LYS A 83 18.66 5.43 4.59
C LYS A 83 17.68 5.97 5.60
N HIS A 84 16.52 5.38 5.74
CA HIS A 84 15.47 5.89 6.61
C HIS A 84 15.45 5.23 8.00
N GLY A 85 16.29 4.21 8.23
CA GLY A 85 16.47 3.59 9.54
C GLY A 85 15.35 2.65 9.97
N TYR A 86 14.58 2.11 9.03
CA TYR A 86 13.56 1.10 9.33
C TYR A 86 14.20 -0.26 9.57
N THR A 87 13.61 -1.04 10.46
CA THR A 87 13.90 -2.46 10.62
C THR A 87 13.08 -3.26 9.63
N GLU A 88 13.75 -4.02 8.75
CA GLU A 88 13.06 -4.95 7.86
C GLU A 88 12.45 -6.11 8.64
N MET A 89 11.20 -6.42 8.32
CA MET A 89 10.44 -7.51 8.92
C MET A 89 9.94 -8.47 7.85
N MET A 90 10.00 -9.77 8.13
CA MET A 90 9.33 -10.80 7.35
C MET A 90 8.23 -11.42 8.20
N THR A 91 6.98 -11.18 7.85
CA THR A 91 5.82 -11.55 8.65
C THR A 91 4.93 -12.57 7.95
N PRO A 92 4.09 -13.33 8.68
CA PRO A 92 3.12 -14.25 8.08
C PRO A 92 2.11 -13.52 7.18
N TYR A 93 1.69 -14.16 6.08
CA TYR A 93 0.64 -13.64 5.18
C TYR A 93 -0.75 -14.13 5.55
N MET A 94 -0.85 -15.14 6.42
CA MET A 94 -2.09 -15.60 7.04
C MET A 94 -2.13 -15.18 8.50
N VAL A 95 -3.23 -14.54 8.90
CA VAL A 95 -3.42 -13.99 10.24
C VAL A 95 -4.77 -14.40 10.82
N THR A 96 -4.90 -14.33 12.14
CA THR A 96 -6.14 -14.61 12.83
C THR A 96 -7.15 -13.46 12.68
N ARG A 97 -8.42 -13.74 12.94
CA ARG A 97 -9.48 -12.73 13.03
C ARG A 97 -9.14 -11.62 14.04
N GLU A 98 -8.58 -11.99 15.18
CA GLU A 98 -8.18 -11.05 16.23
C GLU A 98 -7.15 -10.03 15.70
N THR A 99 -6.14 -10.49 14.96
CA THR A 99 -5.12 -9.63 14.35
C THR A 99 -5.73 -8.62 13.38
N LEU A 100 -6.66 -9.03 12.50
CA LEU A 100 -7.37 -8.12 11.60
C LEU A 100 -8.30 -7.13 12.33
N THR A 101 -8.84 -7.55 13.48
CA THR A 101 -9.65 -6.68 14.33
C THR A 101 -8.79 -5.63 15.02
N GLY A 102 -7.58 -6.00 15.42
CA GLY A 102 -6.62 -5.09 16.07
C GLY A 102 -6.24 -3.88 15.23
N THR A 103 -6.24 -3.99 13.91
CA THR A 103 -5.98 -2.89 12.96
C THR A 103 -7.24 -2.38 12.24
N GLY A 104 -8.44 -2.83 12.65
CA GLY A 104 -9.72 -2.28 12.18
C GLY A 104 -10.20 -2.77 10.81
N GLN A 105 -9.51 -3.73 10.17
CA GLN A 105 -10.01 -4.34 8.93
C GLN A 105 -11.29 -5.12 9.18
N LEU A 106 -11.38 -5.80 10.31
CA LEU A 106 -12.60 -6.47 10.74
C LEU A 106 -13.24 -5.70 11.91
N PRO A 107 -14.56 -5.66 11.97
CA PRO A 107 -15.54 -6.27 11.04
C PRO A 107 -15.82 -5.43 9.79
N LYS A 108 -15.36 -4.18 9.71
CA LYS A 108 -15.78 -3.17 8.73
C LYS A 108 -15.59 -3.61 7.28
N PHE A 109 -14.44 -4.20 6.94
CA PHE A 109 -14.07 -4.60 5.58
C PHE A 109 -14.12 -6.12 5.38
N ALA A 110 -15.03 -6.83 6.07
CA ALA A 110 -15.12 -8.29 6.01
C ALA A 110 -15.32 -8.82 4.58
N GLU A 111 -16.08 -8.10 3.73
CA GLU A 111 -16.33 -8.48 2.34
C GLU A 111 -15.08 -8.36 1.44
N ASP A 112 -14.10 -7.56 1.86
CA ASP A 112 -12.83 -7.39 1.13
C ASP A 112 -11.74 -8.37 1.57
N MET A 113 -11.98 -9.13 2.64
CA MET A 113 -11.00 -10.08 3.17
C MET A 113 -11.17 -11.47 2.59
N TYR A 114 -10.06 -12.12 2.18
CA TYR A 114 -10.04 -13.53 1.83
C TYR A 114 -9.93 -14.38 3.10
N HIS A 115 -11.00 -15.11 3.40
CA HIS A 115 -11.05 -16.08 4.51
C HIS A 115 -10.65 -17.47 4.01
N VAL A 116 -9.82 -18.17 4.80
CA VAL A 116 -9.44 -19.55 4.51
C VAL A 116 -10.51 -20.48 5.06
N GLU A 117 -11.18 -21.24 4.19
CA GLU A 117 -12.30 -22.11 4.53
C GLU A 117 -11.94 -23.07 5.68
N ASP A 118 -12.89 -23.35 6.58
CA ASP A 118 -12.75 -24.22 7.75
C ASP A 118 -11.65 -23.81 8.75
N THR A 119 -11.22 -22.57 8.73
CA THR A 119 -10.22 -22.03 9.67
C THR A 119 -10.62 -20.67 10.22
N GLU A 120 -9.86 -20.15 11.20
CA GLU A 120 -9.96 -18.76 11.65
C GLU A 120 -8.96 -17.83 10.96
N TYR A 121 -8.31 -18.29 9.87
CA TYR A 121 -7.29 -17.53 9.18
C TYR A 121 -7.83 -16.73 7.99
N PHE A 122 -7.19 -15.60 7.77
CA PHE A 122 -7.41 -14.71 6.63
C PHE A 122 -6.09 -14.39 5.95
N LEU A 123 -6.11 -14.12 4.65
CA LEU A 123 -4.97 -13.52 3.95
C LEU A 123 -4.90 -12.03 4.24
N ILE A 124 -3.71 -11.50 4.48
CA ILE A 124 -3.52 -10.08 4.80
C ILE A 124 -3.83 -9.18 3.59
N PRO A 125 -4.56 -8.07 3.78
CA PRO A 125 -4.75 -7.06 2.74
C PRO A 125 -3.59 -6.05 2.66
N THR A 126 -2.71 -6.06 3.66
CA THR A 126 -1.59 -5.14 3.86
C THR A 126 -0.68 -5.66 4.97
N ALA A 127 0.62 -5.41 4.88
CA ALA A 127 1.56 -5.72 5.95
C ALA A 127 1.36 -4.83 7.20
N GLU A 128 0.64 -3.72 7.09
CA GLU A 128 0.22 -2.91 8.24
C GLU A 128 -0.40 -3.76 9.34
N VAL A 129 -1.22 -4.75 8.96
CA VAL A 129 -1.86 -5.69 9.90
C VAL A 129 -0.84 -6.39 10.78
N THR A 130 0.17 -6.96 10.20
CA THR A 130 1.18 -7.75 10.92
C THR A 130 2.21 -6.88 11.62
N LEU A 131 2.64 -5.79 11.00
CA LEU A 131 3.63 -4.87 11.58
C LEU A 131 3.06 -4.14 12.81
N THR A 132 1.83 -3.68 12.74
CA THR A 132 1.17 -2.98 13.86
C THR A 132 0.86 -3.94 15.00
N ASN A 133 0.37 -5.16 14.70
CA ASN A 133 0.08 -6.17 15.71
C ASN A 133 1.33 -6.91 16.23
N TYR A 134 2.54 -6.63 15.71
CA TYR A 134 3.77 -7.22 16.22
C TYR A 134 3.95 -6.96 17.73
N HIS A 135 3.52 -5.81 18.20
CA HIS A 135 3.47 -5.45 19.61
C HIS A 135 2.04 -5.53 20.21
N GLY A 136 1.14 -6.28 19.57
CA GLY A 136 -0.22 -6.46 20.06
C GLY A 136 -0.25 -7.02 21.48
N GLY A 137 -0.96 -6.37 22.40
CA GLY A 137 -1.03 -6.78 23.81
C GLY A 137 0.19 -6.39 24.67
N GLU A 138 1.18 -5.71 24.11
CA GLU A 138 2.35 -5.22 24.83
C GLU A 138 2.17 -3.76 25.26
N ILE A 139 2.83 -3.39 26.36
CA ILE A 139 2.99 -1.99 26.80
C ILE A 139 4.44 -1.62 26.58
N LEU A 140 4.69 -0.78 25.59
CA LEU A 140 6.03 -0.30 25.28
C LEU A 140 6.43 0.83 26.22
N SER A 141 7.69 0.82 26.67
CA SER A 141 8.24 1.94 27.41
C SER A 141 8.53 3.13 26.48
N GLU A 142 8.52 4.32 27.03
CA GLU A 142 8.80 5.55 26.29
C GLU A 142 10.20 5.56 25.65
N GLU A 143 11.16 4.90 26.30
CA GLU A 143 12.55 4.78 25.85
C GLU A 143 12.69 3.87 24.61
N GLU A 144 11.71 2.99 24.35
CA GLU A 144 11.71 2.11 23.20
C GLU A 144 11.19 2.79 21.93
N LEU A 145 10.59 3.97 22.05
CA LEU A 145 9.99 4.71 20.95
C LEU A 145 10.90 5.84 20.44
N PRO A 146 10.85 6.16 19.16
CA PRO A 146 10.00 5.53 18.12
C PRO A 146 10.57 4.20 17.61
N LYS A 147 9.69 3.31 17.08
CA LYS A 147 10.07 2.10 16.35
C LYS A 147 9.61 2.23 14.90
N TYR A 148 10.47 1.90 13.96
CA TYR A 148 10.21 1.95 12.52
C TYR A 148 10.34 0.56 11.92
N TYR A 149 9.28 0.08 11.29
CA TYR A 149 9.24 -1.24 10.63
C TYR A 149 8.86 -1.11 9.16
N THR A 150 9.54 -1.87 8.32
CA THR A 150 9.18 -2.02 6.91
C THR A 150 9.08 -3.49 6.55
N ALA A 151 8.16 -3.83 5.67
CA ALA A 151 8.02 -5.20 5.16
C ALA A 151 7.57 -5.19 3.70
N PHE A 152 8.15 -6.08 2.92
CA PHE A 152 7.59 -6.50 1.65
C PHE A 152 6.65 -7.67 1.87
N THR A 153 5.42 -7.58 1.38
CA THR A 153 4.47 -8.71 1.37
C THR A 153 3.63 -8.74 0.09
N ALA A 154 3.17 -9.94 -0.28
CA ALA A 154 1.96 -10.04 -1.08
C ALA A 154 0.75 -9.59 -0.23
N CYS A 155 -0.18 -8.89 -0.87
CA CYS A 155 -1.41 -8.38 -0.28
C CYS A 155 -2.60 -8.91 -1.07
N PHE A 156 -3.72 -9.17 -0.37
CA PHE A 156 -4.89 -9.82 -0.95
C PHE A 156 -6.16 -9.04 -0.61
N ARG A 157 -6.93 -8.64 -1.64
CA ARG A 157 -8.19 -7.89 -1.48
C ARG A 157 -9.25 -8.42 -2.43
N ALA A 158 -10.45 -8.72 -1.92
CA ALA A 158 -11.55 -9.17 -2.75
C ALA A 158 -12.16 -8.04 -3.60
N GLU A 159 -11.85 -6.76 -3.28
CA GLU A 159 -12.28 -5.59 -4.05
C GLU A 159 -13.81 -5.55 -4.28
N ALA A 160 -14.59 -5.93 -3.27
CA ALA A 160 -16.04 -6.11 -3.36
C ALA A 160 -16.78 -4.83 -3.75
N GLY A 161 -16.31 -3.67 -3.28
CA GLY A 161 -16.90 -2.35 -3.57
C GLY A 161 -16.48 -1.72 -4.89
N SER A 162 -15.60 -2.35 -5.68
CA SER A 162 -14.96 -1.73 -6.85
C SER A 162 -15.53 -2.16 -8.20
N ALA A 163 -16.80 -2.60 -8.25
CA ALA A 163 -17.43 -3.06 -9.48
C ALA A 163 -17.35 -2.00 -10.61
N GLY A 164 -16.68 -2.35 -11.72
CA GLY A 164 -16.54 -1.51 -12.90
C GLY A 164 -15.41 -0.48 -12.89
N ARG A 165 -14.68 -0.29 -11.77
CA ARG A 165 -13.54 0.62 -11.70
C ARG A 165 -12.23 -0.14 -11.92
N ASP A 166 -11.31 0.44 -12.74
CA ASP A 166 -9.94 -0.06 -12.96
C ASP A 166 -9.86 -1.60 -13.20
N THR A 167 -10.79 -2.14 -13.96
CA THR A 167 -10.91 -3.59 -14.21
C THR A 167 -9.83 -4.12 -15.15
N ARG A 168 -9.05 -3.23 -15.77
CA ARG A 168 -8.02 -3.56 -16.74
C ARG A 168 -6.66 -3.09 -16.25
N GLY A 169 -5.61 -3.89 -16.48
CA GLY A 169 -4.24 -3.56 -16.12
C GLY A 169 -3.90 -3.88 -14.67
N LEU A 170 -2.94 -3.13 -14.10
CA LEU A 170 -2.30 -3.39 -12.80
C LEU A 170 -2.86 -2.60 -11.62
N ILE A 171 -3.74 -1.62 -11.85
CA ILE A 171 -4.11 -0.64 -10.81
C ILE A 171 -4.93 -1.30 -9.69
N ARG A 172 -5.84 -2.23 -10.03
CA ARG A 172 -6.73 -2.84 -9.05
C ARG A 172 -6.76 -4.36 -9.20
N GLN A 173 -6.04 -5.05 -8.34
CA GLN A 173 -5.85 -6.49 -8.39
C GLN A 173 -6.24 -7.16 -7.08
N HIS A 174 -6.65 -8.44 -7.14
CA HIS A 174 -6.94 -9.27 -5.97
C HIS A 174 -5.69 -9.67 -5.21
N GLN A 175 -4.55 -9.77 -5.92
CA GLN A 175 -3.23 -9.99 -5.35
C GLN A 175 -2.26 -8.97 -5.92
N PHE A 176 -1.53 -8.28 -5.07
CA PHE A 176 -0.48 -7.33 -5.45
C PHE A 176 0.64 -7.32 -4.41
N ASN A 177 1.78 -6.79 -4.78
CA ASN A 177 2.93 -6.63 -3.90
C ASN A 177 2.98 -5.23 -3.31
N LYS A 178 3.37 -5.13 -2.04
CA LYS A 178 3.50 -3.84 -1.35
C LYS A 178 4.69 -3.84 -0.41
N VAL A 179 5.47 -2.78 -0.45
CA VAL A 179 6.43 -2.44 0.60
C VAL A 179 5.73 -1.46 1.56
N GLU A 180 5.56 -1.89 2.79
CA GLU A 180 4.84 -1.16 3.83
C GLU A 180 5.79 -0.50 4.80
N MET A 181 5.41 0.63 5.35
CA MET A 181 6.11 1.33 6.43
C MET A 181 5.17 1.58 7.59
N VAL A 182 5.57 1.23 8.80
CA VAL A 182 4.83 1.49 10.04
C VAL A 182 5.76 2.13 11.04
N LYS A 183 5.30 3.17 11.71
CA LYS A 183 5.99 3.80 12.82
C LYS A 183 5.14 3.71 14.09
N LEU A 184 5.75 3.25 15.17
CA LEU A 184 5.21 3.34 16.51
C LEU A 184 5.87 4.55 17.17
N ALA A 185 5.11 5.58 17.45
CA ALA A 185 5.60 6.87 17.93
C ALA A 185 4.94 7.28 19.23
N LYS A 186 5.58 8.19 19.97
CA LYS A 186 4.94 8.85 21.11
C LYS A 186 3.79 9.73 20.61
N PRO A 187 2.70 9.87 21.39
CA PRO A 187 1.55 10.69 20.97
C PRO A 187 1.94 12.12 20.58
N GLU A 188 2.83 12.76 21.34
CA GLU A 188 3.29 14.12 21.09
C GLU A 188 4.12 14.28 19.82
N ASP A 189 4.75 13.20 19.33
CA ASP A 189 5.56 13.19 18.12
C ASP A 189 4.80 12.71 16.89
N SER A 190 3.52 12.28 17.01
CA SER A 190 2.80 11.54 15.96
C SER A 190 2.69 12.32 14.65
N PHE A 191 2.39 13.62 14.69
CA PHE A 191 2.33 14.44 13.47
C PHE A 191 3.68 14.65 12.81
N LYS A 192 4.75 14.81 13.59
CA LYS A 192 6.10 14.88 13.07
C LYS A 192 6.51 13.56 12.40
N GLU A 193 6.18 12.44 13.04
CA GLU A 193 6.47 11.12 12.50
C GLU A 193 5.63 10.80 11.26
N LEU A 194 4.39 11.28 11.19
CA LEU A 194 3.57 11.21 9.99
C LEU A 194 4.21 11.96 8.82
N GLU A 195 4.69 13.18 9.06
CA GLU A 195 5.34 13.97 7.99
C GLU A 195 6.63 13.31 7.51
N THR A 196 7.46 12.80 8.41
CA THR A 196 8.68 12.09 8.03
C THR A 196 8.40 10.75 7.33
N LEU A 197 7.32 10.04 7.68
CA LEU A 197 6.88 8.85 6.97
C LEU A 197 6.43 9.19 5.54
N THR A 198 5.69 10.27 5.38
CA THR A 198 5.27 10.78 4.07
C THR A 198 6.48 11.16 3.22
N ASP A 199 7.48 11.87 3.79
CA ASP A 199 8.71 12.22 3.09
C ASP A 199 9.52 11.00 2.65
N ASN A 200 9.55 9.93 3.47
CA ASN A 200 10.18 8.66 3.09
C ASN A 200 9.48 8.01 1.87
N ALA A 201 8.15 8.08 1.80
CA ALA A 201 7.40 7.60 0.64
C ALA A 201 7.65 8.47 -0.60
N GLU A 202 7.67 9.80 -0.43
CA GLU A 202 7.99 10.75 -1.51
C GLU A 202 9.39 10.51 -2.07
N GLU A 203 10.37 10.17 -1.24
CA GLU A 203 11.73 9.94 -1.69
C GLU A 203 11.84 8.77 -2.67
N VAL A 204 11.04 7.72 -2.50
CA VAL A 204 10.93 6.62 -3.48
C VAL A 204 10.60 7.18 -4.86
N LEU A 205 9.57 8.03 -4.94
CA LEU A 205 9.12 8.62 -6.20
C LEU A 205 10.14 9.61 -6.76
N ARG A 206 10.77 10.43 -5.90
CA ARG A 206 11.84 11.36 -6.32
C ARG A 206 13.02 10.63 -6.94
N LEU A 207 13.48 9.54 -6.34
CA LEU A 207 14.60 8.74 -6.84
C LEU A 207 14.27 7.97 -8.12
N LEU A 208 12.99 7.64 -8.33
CA LEU A 208 12.49 7.07 -9.58
C LEU A 208 12.14 8.13 -10.63
N GLU A 209 12.33 9.42 -10.31
CA GLU A 209 12.00 10.56 -11.17
C GLU A 209 10.54 10.57 -11.64
N LEU A 210 9.63 10.08 -10.77
CA LEU A 210 8.19 10.07 -11.03
C LEU A 210 7.53 11.30 -10.41
N PRO A 211 6.85 12.14 -11.19
CA PRO A 211 6.14 13.30 -10.66
C PRO A 211 4.94 12.86 -9.80
N PHE A 212 4.73 13.55 -8.70
CA PHE A 212 3.65 13.27 -7.76
C PHE A 212 3.10 14.54 -7.11
N ARG A 213 1.98 14.40 -6.44
CA ARG A 213 1.41 15.38 -5.52
C ARG A 213 1.07 14.72 -4.19
N VAL A 214 1.23 15.48 -3.11
CA VAL A 214 0.79 15.09 -1.78
C VAL A 214 -0.51 15.80 -1.49
N ILE A 215 -1.52 15.05 -1.07
CA ILE A 215 -2.84 15.57 -0.76
C ILE A 215 -3.19 15.27 0.70
N THR A 216 -3.90 16.19 1.36
CA THR A 216 -4.59 15.89 2.62
C THR A 216 -6.03 15.54 2.29
N LEU A 217 -6.46 14.36 2.74
CA LEU A 217 -7.82 13.90 2.55
C LEU A 217 -8.79 14.74 3.40
N CYS A 218 -9.95 15.07 2.84
CA CYS A 218 -11.01 15.72 3.56
C CYS A 218 -11.83 14.75 4.43
N THR A 219 -12.71 15.27 5.27
CA THR A 219 -13.52 14.46 6.19
C THR A 219 -14.41 13.42 5.51
N GLY A 220 -14.80 13.64 4.26
CA GLY A 220 -15.63 12.71 3.47
C GLY A 220 -14.85 11.58 2.81
N ASP A 221 -13.54 11.75 2.63
CA ASP A 221 -12.66 10.77 1.96
C ASP A 221 -11.73 10.02 2.95
N ILE A 222 -11.60 10.51 4.18
CA ILE A 222 -10.86 9.79 5.23
C ILE A 222 -11.59 8.49 5.60
N GLY A 223 -10.91 7.36 5.48
CA GLY A 223 -11.38 6.08 5.96
C GLY A 223 -11.35 6.00 7.51
N PHE A 224 -12.42 5.49 8.12
CA PHE A 224 -12.52 5.25 9.57
C PHE A 224 -12.60 3.78 9.89
#